data_e4fbccc402d808c4bbe2a080bf359c8b
#
_entry.id   e4fbccc402d808c4bbe2a080bf359c8b
#
_cell.length_a   1.000
_cell.length_b   1.000
_cell.length_c   1.000
_cell.angle_alpha   90.00
_cell.angle_beta   90.00
_cell.angle_gamma   90.00
#
_symmetry.space_group_name_H-M   'P 1'
#
loop_
_entity.id
_entity.type
_entity.pdbx_description
1 polymer ?
#
loop_
_entity_poly.entity_id
_entity_poly.type
_entity_poly.pdbx_seq_one_letter_code
_entity_poly.pdbx_strand_id
1 'polypeptide(L)'
;MSLTARIDLDAIAHNTRLLKRQAGDANLVCIVKADAYNHGVARCVPVMEANGADAFGVATLAEAREVRALTRLPVMCWLWDPSDDIPEGIELAAPTMEHLLRLIDAPFTPTTYLKVETGMHRSGFDESAWDEVFALAAEAEQAGRIRVKGLMSHLAYADNPQDPYTDTQAERFRTAIS
;
A
#
# COMPACT_ATOMS: atom_id res chain seq x y z
N MET A 1 0.06 33.73 21.05
CA MET A 1 1.08 33.31 20.05
C MET A 1 0.43 32.28 19.16
N SER A 2 0.46 32.45 17.84
CA SER A 2 -0.02 31.45 16.88
C SER A 2 1.14 30.54 16.46
N LEU A 3 0.92 29.23 16.49
CA LEU A 3 1.82 28.26 15.90
C LEU A 3 1.52 28.17 14.40
N THR A 4 2.54 28.30 13.56
CA THR A 4 2.40 28.20 12.10
C THR A 4 3.27 27.09 11.58
N ALA A 5 2.70 26.15 10.83
CA ALA A 5 3.43 25.17 10.04
C ALA A 5 3.54 25.67 8.59
N ARG A 6 4.75 25.72 8.05
CA ARG A 6 5.00 26.07 6.65
C ARG A 6 5.42 24.82 5.89
N ILE A 7 4.64 24.43 4.89
CA ILE A 7 4.92 23.29 4.02
C ILE A 7 5.65 23.79 2.76
N ASP A 8 6.82 23.21 2.50
CA ASP A 8 7.63 23.52 1.33
C ASP A 8 7.36 22.49 0.22
N LEU A 9 6.57 22.87 -0.78
CA LEU A 9 6.21 21.99 -1.89
C LEU A 9 7.40 21.71 -2.84
N ASP A 10 8.38 22.61 -2.92
CA ASP A 10 9.59 22.38 -3.73
C ASP A 10 10.46 21.32 -3.10
N ALA A 11 10.53 21.26 -1.76
CA ALA A 11 11.19 20.19 -1.04
C ALA A 11 10.48 18.82 -1.26
N ILE A 12 9.14 18.80 -1.26
CA ILE A 12 8.38 17.58 -1.57
C ILE A 12 8.67 17.13 -3.01
N ALA A 13 8.65 18.04 -3.98
CA ALA A 13 8.98 17.74 -5.37
C ALA A 13 10.40 17.20 -5.52
N HIS A 14 11.37 17.82 -4.84
CA HIS A 14 12.76 17.37 -4.84
C HIS A 14 12.90 15.94 -4.29
N ASN A 15 12.30 15.69 -3.13
CA ASN A 15 12.37 14.39 -2.45
C ASN A 15 11.69 13.30 -3.29
N THR A 16 10.56 13.58 -3.91
CA THR A 16 9.88 12.62 -4.80
C THR A 16 10.77 12.23 -5.98
N ARG A 17 11.40 13.20 -6.65
CA ARG A 17 12.36 12.92 -7.72
C ARG A 17 13.57 12.13 -7.24
N LEU A 18 14.08 12.44 -6.05
CA LEU A 18 15.21 11.73 -5.46
C LEU A 18 14.85 10.24 -5.23
N LEU A 19 13.72 9.99 -4.57
CA LEU A 19 13.26 8.63 -4.27
C LEU A 19 12.95 7.86 -5.57
N LYS A 20 12.33 8.51 -6.58
CA LYS A 20 12.09 7.85 -7.87
C LYS A 20 13.39 7.45 -8.56
N ARG A 21 14.42 8.28 -8.55
CA ARG A 21 15.74 7.90 -9.09
C ARG A 21 16.37 6.73 -8.32
N GLN A 22 16.20 6.69 -6.99
CA GLN A 22 16.70 5.57 -6.18
C GLN A 22 15.92 4.28 -6.41
N ALA A 23 14.62 4.37 -6.68
CA ALA A 23 13.79 3.22 -7.01
C ALA A 23 14.17 2.57 -8.37
N GLY A 24 14.84 3.29 -9.26
CA GLY A 24 15.23 2.77 -10.57
C GLY A 24 14.02 2.34 -11.39
N ASP A 25 13.99 1.07 -11.78
CA ASP A 25 12.88 0.48 -12.55
C ASP A 25 11.65 0.13 -11.69
N ALA A 26 11.77 0.19 -10.36
CA ALA A 26 10.64 -0.05 -9.48
C ALA A 26 9.67 1.14 -9.47
N ASN A 27 8.39 0.85 -9.22
CA ASN A 27 7.38 1.87 -9.03
C ASN A 27 7.53 2.52 -7.65
N LEU A 28 7.45 3.85 -7.61
CA LEU A 28 7.41 4.63 -6.38
C LEU A 28 5.96 4.83 -5.93
N VAL A 29 5.58 4.17 -4.84
CA VAL A 29 4.29 4.39 -4.16
C VAL A 29 4.49 5.44 -3.07
N CYS A 30 3.94 6.64 -3.27
CA CYS A 30 4.02 7.70 -2.26
C CYS A 30 2.94 7.51 -1.19
N ILE A 31 3.35 7.40 0.07
CA ILE A 31 2.44 7.23 1.20
C ILE A 31 1.96 8.61 1.68
N VAL A 32 0.64 8.84 1.62
CA VAL A 32 0.00 10.13 1.89
C VAL A 32 -1.15 10.06 2.90
N LYS A 33 -1.15 9.03 3.75
CA LYS A 33 -2.12 8.88 4.85
C LYS A 33 -2.05 10.05 5.82
N ALA A 34 -3.09 10.23 6.65
CA ALA A 34 -3.20 11.29 7.66
C ALA A 34 -2.92 12.69 7.07
N ASP A 35 -3.65 13.03 5.99
CA ASP A 35 -3.51 14.29 5.25
C ASP A 35 -2.05 14.54 4.79
N ALA A 36 -1.43 13.51 4.18
CA ALA A 36 0.00 13.49 3.84
C ALA A 36 0.88 13.81 5.07
N TYR A 37 0.61 13.13 6.20
CA TYR A 37 1.26 13.39 7.50
C TYR A 37 1.12 14.85 7.95
N ASN A 38 -0.07 15.43 7.78
CA ASN A 38 -0.41 16.83 8.04
C ASN A 38 0.33 17.85 7.15
N HIS A 39 0.80 17.42 5.97
CA HIS A 39 1.39 18.35 4.98
C HIS A 39 0.36 18.89 3.98
N GLY A 40 -0.89 18.41 4.05
CA GLY A 40 -1.96 18.81 3.14
C GLY A 40 -2.00 17.97 1.86
N VAL A 41 -2.76 16.87 1.88
CA VAL A 41 -2.83 15.89 0.80
C VAL A 41 -3.23 16.51 -0.54
N ALA A 42 -4.18 17.47 -0.51
CA ALA A 42 -4.66 18.16 -1.70
C ALA A 42 -3.56 18.95 -2.44
N ARG A 43 -2.49 19.35 -1.74
CA ARG A 43 -1.34 20.03 -2.32
C ARG A 43 -0.21 19.08 -2.65
N CYS A 44 0.02 18.06 -1.80
CA CYS A 44 1.13 17.13 -1.94
C CYS A 44 0.94 16.17 -3.12
N VAL A 45 -0.26 15.62 -3.30
CA VAL A 45 -0.54 14.61 -4.34
C VAL A 45 -0.23 15.12 -5.74
N PRO A 46 -0.74 16.28 -6.20
CA PRO A 46 -0.41 16.78 -7.54
C PRO A 46 1.08 17.05 -7.73
N VAL A 47 1.77 17.52 -6.69
CA VAL A 47 3.22 17.79 -6.74
C VAL A 47 3.99 16.48 -6.86
N MET A 48 3.66 15.46 -6.08
CA MET A 48 4.31 14.14 -6.14
C MET A 48 4.06 13.47 -7.49
N GLU A 49 2.82 13.50 -8.02
CA GLU A 49 2.46 12.97 -9.33
C GLU A 49 3.29 13.62 -10.44
N ALA A 50 3.38 14.96 -10.46
CA ALA A 50 4.18 15.68 -11.43
C ALA A 50 5.69 15.45 -11.31
N ASN A 51 6.17 14.84 -10.23
CA ASN A 51 7.60 14.61 -9.95
C ASN A 51 7.99 13.14 -9.84
N GLY A 52 7.16 12.22 -10.35
CA GLY A 52 7.54 10.83 -10.58
C GLY A 52 6.96 9.82 -9.59
N ALA A 53 5.93 10.15 -8.83
CA ALA A 53 5.11 9.15 -8.14
C ALA A 53 4.39 8.28 -9.18
N ASP A 54 4.42 6.96 -9.00
CA ASP A 54 3.72 5.99 -9.86
C ASP A 54 2.37 5.56 -9.26
N ALA A 55 2.21 5.69 -7.94
CA ALA A 55 1.01 5.37 -7.20
C ALA A 55 0.98 6.09 -5.85
N PHE A 56 -0.16 6.05 -5.18
CA PHE A 56 -0.32 6.56 -3.82
C PHE A 56 -0.80 5.46 -2.88
N GLY A 57 -0.39 5.57 -1.61
CA GLY A 57 -0.80 4.65 -0.58
C GLY A 57 -1.37 5.39 0.63
N VAL A 58 -2.49 4.88 1.16
CA VAL A 58 -3.20 5.44 2.31
C VAL A 58 -3.64 4.36 3.27
N ALA A 59 -4.00 4.74 4.48
CA ALA A 59 -4.42 3.79 5.50
C ALA A 59 -5.90 3.39 5.35
N THR A 60 -6.80 4.36 5.22
CA THR A 60 -8.26 4.15 5.32
C THR A 60 -8.98 4.38 3.98
N LEU A 61 -10.20 3.83 3.87
CA LEU A 61 -11.03 4.06 2.67
C LEU A 61 -11.46 5.52 2.51
N ALA A 62 -11.63 6.25 3.62
CA ALA A 62 -11.93 7.69 3.56
C ALA A 62 -10.80 8.46 2.88
N GLU A 63 -9.56 8.24 3.32
CA GLU A 63 -8.36 8.81 2.70
C GLU A 63 -8.22 8.37 1.23
N ALA A 64 -8.52 7.10 0.93
CA ALA A 64 -8.44 6.58 -0.44
C ALA A 64 -9.41 7.30 -1.39
N ARG A 65 -10.64 7.57 -0.95
CA ARG A 65 -11.63 8.34 -1.73
C ARG A 65 -11.15 9.78 -1.95
N GLU A 66 -10.58 10.41 -0.93
CA GLU A 66 -10.02 11.77 -1.04
C GLU A 66 -8.87 11.81 -2.04
N VAL A 67 -7.89 10.91 -1.92
CA VAL A 67 -6.75 10.85 -2.84
C VAL A 67 -7.18 10.49 -4.26
N ARG A 68 -8.15 9.59 -4.43
CA ARG A 68 -8.70 9.21 -5.73
C ARG A 68 -9.31 10.41 -6.49
N ALA A 69 -9.88 11.37 -5.78
CA ALA A 69 -10.40 12.59 -6.37
C ALA A 69 -9.29 13.55 -6.89
N LEU A 70 -8.05 13.38 -6.44
CA LEU A 70 -6.91 14.25 -6.77
C LEU A 70 -6.02 13.71 -7.89
N THR A 71 -6.08 12.40 -8.20
CA THR A 71 -5.17 11.73 -9.14
C THR A 71 -5.87 10.64 -9.94
N ARG A 72 -5.30 10.30 -11.08
CA ARG A 72 -5.69 9.10 -11.86
C ARG A 72 -4.73 7.93 -11.67
N LEU A 73 -3.61 8.12 -10.98
CA LEU A 73 -2.68 7.06 -10.63
C LEU A 73 -3.34 6.03 -9.69
N PRO A 74 -2.84 4.80 -9.61
CA PRO A 74 -3.32 3.81 -8.65
C PRO A 74 -3.30 4.34 -7.21
N VAL A 75 -4.34 4.02 -6.44
CA VAL A 75 -4.43 4.35 -5.02
C VAL A 75 -4.64 3.05 -4.25
N MET A 76 -3.72 2.74 -3.34
CA MET A 76 -3.75 1.56 -2.49
C MET A 76 -4.18 1.92 -1.07
N CYS A 77 -5.06 1.10 -0.47
CA CYS A 77 -5.49 1.19 0.91
C CYS A 77 -5.24 -0.13 1.65
N TRP A 78 -4.71 -0.06 2.88
CA TRP A 78 -4.34 -1.28 3.61
C TRP A 78 -4.99 -1.44 4.99
N LEU A 79 -5.77 -0.47 5.45
CA LEU A 79 -6.44 -0.49 6.76
C LEU A 79 -7.92 -0.15 6.56
N TRP A 80 -8.69 -1.15 6.19
CA TRP A 80 -10.12 -1.05 5.94
C TRP A 80 -10.84 -2.17 6.68
N ASP A 81 -12.12 -1.99 6.96
CA ASP A 81 -12.93 -2.99 7.64
C ASP A 81 -13.69 -3.83 6.60
N PRO A 82 -13.73 -5.18 6.69
CA PRO A 82 -14.50 -6.03 5.78
C PRO A 82 -16.00 -5.70 5.73
N SER A 83 -16.55 -5.04 6.74
CA SER A 83 -17.93 -4.54 6.75
C SER A 83 -18.13 -3.24 5.97
N ASP A 84 -17.03 -2.55 5.60
CA ASP A 84 -17.10 -1.32 4.82
C ASP A 84 -17.62 -1.57 3.40
N ASP A 85 -18.19 -0.51 2.82
CA ASP A 85 -18.53 -0.49 1.40
C ASP A 85 -17.26 -0.30 0.55
N ILE A 86 -16.89 -1.38 -0.19
CA ILE A 86 -15.66 -1.41 -0.99
C ILE A 86 -15.83 -0.52 -2.22
N PRO A 87 -15.00 0.55 -2.35
CA PRO A 87 -15.07 1.41 -3.52
C PRO A 87 -14.38 0.76 -4.73
N GLU A 88 -15.04 0.84 -5.88
CA GLU A 88 -14.42 0.46 -7.15
C GLU A 88 -13.27 1.41 -7.50
N GLY A 89 -12.19 0.88 -8.09
CA GLY A 89 -11.03 1.67 -8.52
C GLY A 89 -10.01 2.02 -7.43
N ILE A 90 -10.18 1.47 -6.22
CA ILE A 90 -9.16 1.48 -5.16
C ILE A 90 -8.54 0.08 -5.06
N GLU A 91 -7.22 0.02 -4.99
CA GLU A 91 -6.48 -1.22 -4.76
C GLU A 91 -6.45 -1.52 -3.25
N LEU A 92 -6.84 -2.72 -2.84
CA LEU A 92 -7.01 -3.05 -1.44
C LEU A 92 -6.03 -4.13 -0.99
N ALA A 93 -5.40 -3.93 0.16
CA ALA A 93 -4.60 -4.99 0.78
C ALA A 93 -5.51 -5.95 1.56
N ALA A 94 -5.27 -7.25 1.43
CA ALA A 94 -5.89 -8.28 2.23
C ALA A 94 -4.90 -8.80 3.29
N PRO A 95 -4.99 -8.36 4.55
CA PRO A 95 -4.11 -8.80 5.61
C PRO A 95 -4.62 -10.03 6.36
N THR A 96 -5.87 -10.44 6.17
CA THR A 96 -6.49 -11.60 6.82
C THR A 96 -7.40 -12.36 5.84
N MET A 97 -7.75 -13.59 6.19
CA MET A 97 -8.68 -14.41 5.41
C MET A 97 -10.04 -13.72 5.24
N GLU A 98 -10.53 -13.06 6.28
CA GLU A 98 -11.81 -12.31 6.21
C GLU A 98 -11.78 -11.22 5.13
N HIS A 99 -10.69 -10.44 5.05
CA HIS A 99 -10.51 -9.45 3.99
C HIS A 99 -10.47 -10.09 2.60
N LEU A 100 -9.72 -11.19 2.45
CA LEU A 100 -9.63 -11.90 1.16
C LEU A 100 -11.00 -12.43 0.71
N LEU A 101 -11.72 -13.09 1.58
CA LEU A 101 -13.07 -13.61 1.29
C LEU A 101 -14.03 -12.47 0.94
N ARG A 102 -13.98 -11.36 1.68
CA ARG A 102 -14.82 -10.18 1.37
C ARG A 102 -14.52 -9.58 0.00
N LEU A 103 -13.25 -9.61 -0.45
CA LEU A 103 -12.86 -9.18 -1.80
C LEU A 103 -13.37 -10.17 -2.87
N ILE A 104 -13.26 -11.46 -2.61
CA ILE A 104 -13.76 -12.51 -3.52
C ILE A 104 -15.27 -12.39 -3.73
N ASP A 105 -16.02 -12.00 -2.70
CA ASP A 105 -17.48 -11.82 -2.74
C ASP A 105 -17.93 -10.45 -3.24
N ALA A 106 -17.03 -9.58 -3.63
CA ALA A 106 -17.35 -8.26 -4.15
C ALA A 106 -18.18 -8.36 -5.47
N PRO A 107 -19.11 -7.41 -5.74
CA PRO A 107 -19.93 -7.42 -6.95
C PRO A 107 -19.17 -7.00 -8.22
N PHE A 108 -17.89 -6.68 -8.11
CA PHE A 108 -16.95 -6.36 -9.19
C PHE A 108 -15.63 -7.09 -8.95
N THR A 109 -14.66 -7.00 -9.85
CA THR A 109 -13.34 -7.62 -9.70
C THR A 109 -12.36 -6.64 -9.06
N PRO A 110 -12.17 -6.64 -7.71
CA PRO A 110 -11.23 -5.75 -7.06
C PRO A 110 -9.79 -6.14 -7.35
N THR A 111 -8.90 -5.14 -7.38
CA THR A 111 -7.45 -5.36 -7.39
C THR A 111 -6.94 -5.42 -5.95
N THR A 112 -6.19 -6.46 -5.62
CA THR A 112 -5.72 -6.72 -4.26
C THR A 112 -4.22 -7.00 -4.19
N TYR A 113 -3.65 -6.70 -3.02
CA TYR A 113 -2.35 -7.19 -2.57
C TYR A 113 -2.54 -8.13 -1.39
N LEU A 114 -1.93 -9.30 -1.42
CA LEU A 114 -1.90 -10.16 -0.25
C LEU A 114 -0.81 -9.65 0.70
N LYS A 115 -1.21 -9.30 1.91
CA LYS A 115 -0.25 -8.81 2.89
C LYS A 115 0.34 -9.97 3.70
N VAL A 116 1.65 -10.17 3.59
CA VAL A 116 2.38 -11.22 4.30
C VAL A 116 3.13 -10.66 5.51
N GLU A 117 3.10 -11.41 6.61
CA GLU A 117 3.85 -11.11 7.82
C GLU A 117 5.30 -11.62 7.66
N THR A 118 6.25 -10.71 7.81
CA THR A 118 7.67 -11.03 7.64
C THR A 118 8.51 -10.73 8.89
N GLY A 119 7.88 -10.29 9.98
CA GLY A 119 8.57 -10.05 11.25
C GLY A 119 8.16 -8.78 11.99
N MET A 120 7.21 -7.99 11.48
CA MET A 120 6.71 -6.83 12.21
C MET A 120 5.65 -7.19 13.26
N HIS A 121 4.97 -8.32 13.10
CA HIS A 121 3.97 -8.88 14.02
C HIS A 121 2.80 -7.92 14.31
N ARG A 122 2.36 -7.18 13.28
CA ARG A 122 1.24 -6.25 13.39
C ARG A 122 0.01 -6.71 12.59
N SER A 123 0.19 -7.10 11.36
CA SER A 123 -0.85 -7.64 10.48
C SER A 123 -0.25 -8.24 9.21
N GLY A 124 -0.94 -9.19 8.62
CA GLY A 124 -0.53 -9.95 7.45
C GLY A 124 -0.67 -11.45 7.72
N PHE A 125 -0.67 -12.24 6.66
CA PHE A 125 -0.73 -13.69 6.76
C PHE A 125 0.60 -14.25 7.27
N ASP A 126 0.55 -15.04 8.33
CA ASP A 126 1.71 -15.78 8.82
C ASP A 126 2.18 -16.83 7.81
N GLU A 127 3.45 -17.20 7.84
CA GLU A 127 4.07 -18.18 6.93
C GLU A 127 3.31 -19.49 6.88
N SER A 128 2.78 -19.95 8.02
CA SER A 128 1.99 -21.17 8.11
C SER A 128 0.66 -21.16 7.34
N ALA A 129 0.19 -19.97 6.96
CA ALA A 129 -1.05 -19.81 6.19
C ALA A 129 -0.81 -19.51 4.70
N TRP A 130 0.43 -19.30 4.26
CA TRP A 130 0.71 -18.84 2.90
C TRP A 130 0.21 -19.79 1.83
N ASP A 131 0.45 -21.10 1.97
CA ASP A 131 0.02 -22.10 0.98
C ASP A 131 -1.50 -22.07 0.76
N GLU A 132 -2.27 -22.03 1.85
CA GLU A 132 -3.72 -21.96 1.80
C GLU A 132 -4.21 -20.64 1.16
N VAL A 133 -3.66 -19.54 1.60
CA VAL A 133 -4.04 -18.19 1.12
C VAL A 133 -3.71 -18.00 -0.35
N PHE A 134 -2.52 -18.44 -0.77
CA PHE A 134 -2.09 -18.29 -2.16
C PHE A 134 -2.88 -19.20 -3.10
N ALA A 135 -3.18 -20.43 -2.67
CA ALA A 135 -4.04 -21.33 -3.43
C ALA A 135 -5.45 -20.74 -3.62
N LEU A 136 -6.06 -20.24 -2.54
CA LEU A 136 -7.39 -19.62 -2.61
C LEU A 136 -7.39 -18.36 -3.49
N ALA A 137 -6.37 -17.51 -3.36
CA ALA A 137 -6.26 -16.30 -4.16
C ALA A 137 -6.07 -16.62 -5.65
N ALA A 138 -5.25 -17.63 -5.98
CA ALA A 138 -5.04 -18.07 -7.36
C ALA A 138 -6.32 -18.65 -7.97
N GLU A 139 -7.08 -19.45 -7.23
CA GLU A 139 -8.38 -19.97 -7.66
C GLU A 139 -9.37 -18.83 -7.92
N ALA A 140 -9.47 -17.89 -7.01
CA ALA A 140 -10.35 -16.74 -7.13
C ALA A 140 -9.97 -15.83 -8.32
N GLU A 141 -8.68 -15.65 -8.59
CA GLU A 141 -8.17 -14.89 -9.74
C GLU A 141 -8.50 -15.62 -11.06
N GLN A 142 -8.28 -16.95 -11.12
CA GLN A 142 -8.67 -17.76 -12.29
C GLN A 142 -10.17 -17.70 -12.56
N ALA A 143 -10.99 -17.61 -11.51
CA ALA A 143 -12.44 -17.43 -11.61
C ALA A 143 -12.86 -15.99 -11.95
N GLY A 144 -11.91 -15.05 -12.10
CA GLY A 144 -12.19 -13.64 -12.40
C GLY A 144 -12.82 -12.85 -11.24
N ARG A 145 -12.75 -13.38 -10.01
CA ARG A 145 -13.36 -12.77 -8.83
C ARG A 145 -12.52 -11.62 -8.25
N ILE A 146 -11.20 -11.77 -8.29
CA ILE A 146 -10.23 -10.77 -7.85
C ILE A 146 -9.11 -10.65 -8.89
N ARG A 147 -8.29 -9.63 -8.76
CA ARG A 147 -7.04 -9.46 -9.48
C ARG A 147 -5.91 -9.29 -8.46
N VAL A 148 -5.05 -10.28 -8.34
CA VAL A 148 -3.89 -10.21 -7.45
C VAL A 148 -2.77 -9.43 -8.12
N LYS A 149 -2.43 -8.27 -7.57
CA LYS A 149 -1.37 -7.41 -8.10
C LYS A 149 0.01 -7.80 -7.57
N GLY A 150 0.05 -8.46 -6.43
CA GLY A 150 1.27 -8.98 -5.82
C GLY A 150 1.16 -9.14 -4.31
N LEU A 151 2.31 -9.37 -3.70
CA LEU A 151 2.46 -9.41 -2.26
C LEU A 151 2.91 -8.06 -1.72
N MET A 152 2.60 -7.79 -0.45
CA MET A 152 3.14 -6.65 0.28
C MET A 152 3.52 -7.04 1.70
N SER A 153 4.51 -6.37 2.25
CA SER A 153 4.87 -6.46 3.66
C SER A 153 5.24 -5.09 4.22
N HIS A 154 5.50 -5.03 5.51
CA HIS A 154 5.91 -3.83 6.20
C HIS A 154 7.19 -4.06 7.00
N LEU A 155 8.19 -3.21 6.81
CA LEU A 155 9.46 -3.30 7.51
C LEU A 155 9.35 -2.67 8.90
N ALA A 156 9.90 -3.36 9.93
CA ALA A 156 9.84 -2.90 11.31
C ALA A 156 10.91 -1.82 11.62
N TYR A 157 12.08 -1.92 10.97
CA TYR A 157 13.27 -1.12 11.27
C TYR A 157 13.85 -0.42 10.03
N ALA A 158 13.02 -0.04 9.07
CA ALA A 158 13.47 0.59 7.83
C ALA A 158 14.18 1.95 8.03
N ASP A 159 13.95 2.60 9.16
CA ASP A 159 14.59 3.85 9.58
C ASP A 159 15.97 3.66 10.22
N ASN A 160 16.36 2.42 10.52
CA ASN A 160 17.69 2.08 11.06
C ASN A 160 18.48 1.19 10.08
N PRO A 161 19.25 1.78 9.16
CA PRO A 161 19.98 1.02 8.15
C PRO A 161 21.14 0.17 8.72
N GLN A 162 21.47 0.33 10.01
CA GLN A 162 22.49 -0.46 10.70
C GLN A 162 21.90 -1.74 11.32
N ASP A 163 20.57 -1.84 11.42
CA ASP A 163 19.92 -3.02 11.99
C ASP A 163 19.75 -4.09 10.91
N PRO A 164 20.27 -5.33 11.12
CA PRO A 164 20.18 -6.40 10.12
C PRO A 164 18.76 -6.99 9.98
N TYR A 165 17.82 -6.58 10.81
CA TYR A 165 16.47 -7.14 10.81
C TYR A 165 15.71 -6.88 9.50
N THR A 166 16.00 -5.75 8.84
CA THR A 166 15.45 -5.47 7.51
C THR A 166 15.85 -6.53 6.48
N ASP A 167 17.09 -7.03 6.53
CA ASP A 167 17.56 -8.11 5.65
C ASP A 167 16.83 -9.43 5.98
N THR A 168 16.61 -9.72 7.26
CA THR A 168 15.82 -10.88 7.69
C THR A 168 14.39 -10.83 7.16
N GLN A 169 13.73 -9.66 7.23
CA GLN A 169 12.39 -9.49 6.68
C GLN A 169 12.38 -9.60 5.14
N ALA A 170 13.40 -9.09 4.47
CA ALA A 170 13.53 -9.19 3.02
C ALA A 170 13.70 -10.64 2.56
N GLU A 171 14.48 -11.46 3.30
CA GLU A 171 14.62 -12.90 3.00
C GLU A 171 13.29 -13.65 3.16
N ARG A 172 12.56 -13.41 4.26
CA ARG A 172 11.22 -13.99 4.45
C ARG A 172 10.25 -13.58 3.33
N PHE A 173 10.32 -12.31 2.91
CA PHE A 173 9.49 -11.84 1.80
C PHE A 173 9.85 -12.53 0.47
N ARG A 174 11.14 -12.78 0.20
CA ARG A 174 11.58 -13.56 -0.97
C ARG A 174 11.07 -15.00 -0.91
N THR A 175 11.06 -15.63 0.27
CA THR A 175 10.45 -16.96 0.46
C THR A 175 8.96 -16.94 0.12
N ALA A 176 8.22 -15.90 0.49
CA ALA A 176 6.81 -15.79 0.14
C ALA A 176 6.54 -15.62 -1.37
N ILE A 177 7.52 -15.18 -2.15
CA ILE A 177 7.41 -14.97 -3.61
C ILE A 177 7.81 -16.24 -4.39
N SER A 178 8.65 -17.11 -3.81
CA SER A 178 9.19 -18.31 -4.48
C SER A 178 8.19 -19.46 -4.54
#